data_a19d46570531bed66f36a351466df437
#
_entry.id   a19d46570531bed66f36a351466df437
#
_cell.length_a   1.000
_cell.length_b   1.000
_cell.length_c   1.000
_cell.angle_alpha   90.00
_cell.angle_beta   90.00
_cell.angle_gamma   90.00
#
_symmetry.space_group_name_H-M   'P 1'
#
loop_
_entity.id
_entity.type
_entity.pdbx_description
1 polymer ?
#
loop_
_entity_poly.entity_id
_entity_poly.type
_entity_poly.pdbx_seq_one_letter_code
_entity_poly.pdbx_strand_id
1 'polypeptide(L)'
;MTTINQEEIEKFSKLAEEWWDVSGKFKPLHMFNPIRIEYILEKTLSHFKREDQKLPLKGLNFLDIGCGGGLMSEPMSRLGANVTGIDASLKNIKIAETHSKKNNLKINYLNSSPEKLAETVKFDVILNLEIVEHVEDVDLYFQSCAKLLKKNGLMFTATLNRTFVSFVKAIIGAEYVLRWLPVGTHDWNKFLKPKEIEEKINNLNFSVKEIEGLEFSPFTQKWKRSKDLSVNYIITSVKN
;
A
#
# COMPACT_ATOMS: atom_id res chain seq x y z
N MET A 1 2.23 -16.82 -15.83
CA MET A 1 1.76 -15.43 -15.74
C MET A 1 2.38 -14.82 -14.50
N THR A 2 2.68 -13.53 -14.51
CA THR A 2 3.33 -12.83 -13.39
C THR A 2 2.66 -11.46 -13.20
N THR A 3 2.61 -10.99 -11.96
CA THR A 3 2.17 -9.62 -11.62
C THR A 3 3.32 -8.62 -11.72
N ILE A 4 4.54 -9.10 -11.94
CA ILE A 4 5.77 -8.31 -11.92
C ILE A 4 5.93 -7.55 -13.24
N ASN A 5 6.12 -6.21 -13.14
CA ASN A 5 6.61 -5.35 -14.21
C ASN A 5 8.10 -5.05 -13.97
N GLN A 6 8.96 -5.53 -14.86
CA GLN A 6 10.42 -5.45 -14.68
C GLN A 6 10.94 -4.01 -14.74
N GLU A 7 10.37 -3.15 -15.58
CA GLU A 7 10.77 -1.74 -15.70
C GLU A 7 10.48 -0.97 -14.40
N GLU A 8 9.32 -1.23 -13.78
CA GLU A 8 8.96 -0.63 -12.50
C GLU A 8 9.91 -1.09 -11.38
N ILE A 9 10.28 -2.38 -11.34
CA ILE A 9 11.26 -2.88 -10.36
C ILE A 9 12.59 -2.16 -10.50
N GLU A 10 13.11 -2.00 -11.72
CA GLU A 10 14.39 -1.33 -11.96
C GLU A 10 14.34 0.14 -11.55
N LYS A 11 13.21 0.81 -11.84
CA LYS A 11 12.97 2.20 -11.48
C LYS A 11 13.01 2.41 -9.96
N PHE A 12 12.23 1.64 -9.19
CA PHE A 12 12.22 1.74 -7.73
C PHE A 12 13.50 1.23 -7.08
N SER A 13 14.17 0.23 -7.66
CA SER A 13 15.47 -0.26 -7.17
C SER A 13 16.57 0.81 -7.21
N LYS A 14 16.53 1.72 -8.19
CA LYS A 14 17.49 2.84 -8.28
C LYS A 14 17.34 3.83 -7.12
N LEU A 15 16.15 3.92 -6.54
CA LEU A 15 15.82 4.84 -5.45
C LEU A 15 15.93 4.19 -4.07
N ALA A 16 16.27 2.91 -3.98
CA ALA A 16 16.15 2.12 -2.75
C ALA A 16 16.89 2.72 -1.54
N GLU A 17 18.05 3.33 -1.74
CA GLU A 17 18.84 3.95 -0.65
C GLU A 17 18.13 5.15 0.00
N GLU A 18 17.15 5.77 -0.69
CA GLU A 18 16.46 6.96 -0.25
C GLU A 18 15.18 6.66 0.56
N TRP A 19 14.77 5.37 0.70
CA TRP A 19 13.50 5.01 1.36
C TRP A 19 13.29 5.67 2.72
N TRP A 20 14.34 5.81 3.52
CA TRP A 20 14.28 6.36 4.88
C TRP A 20 14.80 7.79 4.99
N ASP A 21 15.14 8.43 3.88
CA ASP A 21 15.44 9.87 3.86
C ASP A 21 14.13 10.67 3.78
N VAL A 22 13.74 11.25 4.92
CA VAL A 22 12.52 12.06 5.06
C VAL A 22 12.54 13.34 4.23
N SER A 23 13.70 13.75 3.72
CA SER A 23 13.90 14.91 2.83
C SER A 23 14.10 14.51 1.36
N GLY A 24 14.32 13.22 1.10
CA GLY A 24 14.59 12.65 -0.22
C GLY A 24 13.33 12.46 -1.08
N LYS A 25 13.46 11.62 -2.09
CA LYS A 25 12.40 11.38 -3.10
C LYS A 25 11.16 10.68 -2.52
N PHE A 26 11.28 10.00 -1.38
CA PHE A 26 10.14 9.39 -0.68
C PHE A 26 9.50 10.31 0.38
N LYS A 27 9.93 11.58 0.48
CA LYS A 27 9.29 12.58 1.35
C LYS A 27 7.76 12.59 1.24
N PRO A 28 7.14 12.54 0.03
CA PRO A 28 5.68 12.51 -0.07
C PRO A 28 5.06 11.33 0.66
N LEU A 29 5.67 10.13 0.61
CA LEU A 29 5.19 8.96 1.33
C LEU A 29 5.33 9.10 2.84
N HIS A 30 6.44 9.69 3.32
CA HIS A 30 6.62 9.99 4.74
C HIS A 30 5.54 10.95 5.26
N MET A 31 5.13 11.92 4.46
CA MET A 31 4.05 12.86 4.80
C MET A 31 2.66 12.20 4.72
N PHE A 32 2.48 11.23 3.82
CA PHE A 32 1.20 10.58 3.54
C PHE A 32 0.91 9.42 4.52
N ASN A 33 1.94 8.66 4.91
CA ASN A 33 1.76 7.46 5.73
C ASN A 33 1.05 7.66 7.06
N PRO A 34 1.24 8.76 7.82
CA PRO A 34 0.53 8.95 9.10
C PRO A 34 -0.98 8.81 8.98
N ILE A 35 -1.61 9.45 7.98
CA ILE A 35 -3.08 9.37 7.81
C ILE A 35 -3.52 7.97 7.34
N ARG A 36 -2.68 7.27 6.55
CA ARG A 36 -2.96 5.89 6.14
C ARG A 36 -2.87 4.92 7.32
N ILE A 37 -1.87 5.08 8.18
CA ILE A 37 -1.68 4.28 9.40
C ILE A 37 -2.90 4.45 10.32
N GLU A 38 -3.31 5.70 10.57
CA GLU A 38 -4.48 6.02 11.39
C GLU A 38 -5.74 5.35 10.82
N TYR A 39 -6.00 5.50 9.52
CA TYR A 39 -7.14 4.90 8.85
C TYR A 39 -7.14 3.36 8.94
N ILE A 40 -6.02 2.73 8.59
CA ILE A 40 -5.88 1.27 8.63
C ILE A 40 -6.08 0.74 10.05
N LEU A 41 -5.49 1.41 11.04
CA LEU A 41 -5.66 1.04 12.45
C LEU A 41 -7.12 1.12 12.86
N GLU A 42 -7.79 2.27 12.65
CA GLU A 42 -9.21 2.48 12.98
C GLU A 42 -10.11 1.39 12.38
N LYS A 43 -9.97 1.14 11.06
CA LYS A 43 -10.82 0.14 10.38
C LYS A 43 -10.52 -1.28 10.84
N THR A 44 -9.24 -1.58 11.12
CA THR A 44 -8.85 -2.91 11.63
C THR A 44 -9.40 -3.16 13.03
N LEU A 45 -9.28 -2.18 13.95
CA LEU A 45 -9.81 -2.31 15.30
C LEU A 45 -11.34 -2.49 15.29
N SER A 46 -12.03 -1.66 14.52
CA SER A 46 -13.49 -1.75 14.37
C SER A 46 -13.92 -3.12 13.83
N HIS A 47 -13.28 -3.60 12.76
CA HIS A 47 -13.64 -4.86 12.10
C HIS A 47 -13.41 -6.08 13.00
N PHE A 48 -12.24 -6.17 13.64
CA PHE A 48 -11.91 -7.29 14.53
C PHE A 48 -12.40 -7.09 15.97
N LYS A 49 -13.18 -6.05 16.23
CA LYS A 49 -13.74 -5.71 17.56
C LYS A 49 -12.67 -5.67 18.63
N ARG A 50 -11.62 -4.90 18.36
CA ARG A 50 -10.49 -4.73 19.27
C ARG A 50 -10.52 -3.36 19.93
N GLU A 51 -9.98 -3.28 21.13
CA GLU A 51 -9.78 -2.03 21.84
C GLU A 51 -8.43 -1.40 21.45
N ASP A 52 -8.38 -0.07 21.50
CA ASP A 52 -7.12 0.66 21.40
C ASP A 52 -6.32 0.49 22.68
N GLN A 53 -5.24 -0.25 22.58
CA GLN A 53 -4.33 -0.60 23.70
C GLN A 53 -2.88 -0.53 23.21
N LYS A 54 -1.92 -0.75 24.12
CA LYS A 54 -0.49 -0.62 23.80
C LYS A 54 -0.05 -1.40 22.54
N LEU A 55 -0.64 -2.58 22.27
CA LEU A 55 -0.35 -3.41 21.10
C LEU A 55 -1.68 -3.83 20.43
N PRO A 56 -2.39 -2.90 19.79
CA PRO A 56 -3.75 -3.13 19.33
C PRO A 56 -3.86 -4.18 18.23
N LEU A 57 -2.80 -4.40 17.45
CA LEU A 57 -2.76 -5.38 16.35
C LEU A 57 -2.15 -6.72 16.76
N LYS A 58 -1.87 -6.95 18.06
CA LYS A 58 -1.22 -8.19 18.53
C LYS A 58 -1.95 -9.44 18.05
N GLY A 59 -1.20 -10.36 17.42
CA GLY A 59 -1.71 -11.65 16.94
C GLY A 59 -2.41 -11.62 15.60
N LEU A 60 -2.57 -10.44 14.95
CA LEU A 60 -3.02 -10.36 13.56
C LEU A 60 -1.83 -10.52 12.62
N ASN A 61 -2.01 -11.31 11.56
CA ASN A 61 -1.03 -11.50 10.50
C ASN A 61 -1.31 -10.51 9.37
N PHE A 62 -0.36 -9.64 9.09
CA PHE A 62 -0.41 -8.64 8.04
C PHE A 62 0.49 -9.03 6.88
N LEU A 63 0.01 -8.86 5.65
CA LEU A 63 0.82 -8.90 4.44
C LEU A 63 0.88 -7.50 3.85
N ASP A 64 2.09 -6.96 3.71
CA ASP A 64 2.37 -5.68 3.05
C ASP A 64 2.96 -5.97 1.68
N ILE A 65 2.18 -5.79 0.61
CA ILE A 65 2.57 -6.10 -0.77
C ILE A 65 3.14 -4.86 -1.43
N GLY A 66 4.34 -4.99 -2.02
CA GLY A 66 5.11 -3.84 -2.50
C GLY A 66 5.64 -3.01 -1.33
N CYS A 67 6.14 -3.68 -0.29
CA CYS A 67 6.50 -3.03 0.97
C CYS A 67 7.65 -2.01 0.85
N GLY A 68 8.38 -1.97 -0.28
CA GLY A 68 9.51 -1.09 -0.51
C GLY A 68 10.56 -1.20 0.60
N GLY A 69 10.97 -0.08 1.17
CA GLY A 69 11.86 -0.02 2.33
C GLY A 69 11.22 -0.32 3.68
N GLY A 70 9.92 -0.72 3.72
CA GLY A 70 9.22 -1.09 4.95
C GLY A 70 8.49 0.04 5.66
N LEU A 71 8.20 1.15 4.97
CA LEU A 71 7.56 2.35 5.56
C LEU A 71 6.19 2.08 6.18
N MET A 72 5.44 1.08 5.71
CA MET A 72 4.16 0.66 6.31
C MET A 72 4.32 -0.59 7.18
N SER A 73 5.22 -1.50 6.80
CA SER A 73 5.50 -2.72 7.56
C SER A 73 5.95 -2.42 9.00
N GLU A 74 6.87 -1.45 9.20
CA GLU A 74 7.38 -1.13 10.53
C GLU A 74 6.33 -0.55 11.48
N PRO A 75 5.52 0.45 11.11
CA PRO A 75 4.44 0.93 11.97
C PRO A 75 3.46 -0.16 12.38
N MET A 76 3.06 -1.04 11.45
CA MET A 76 2.16 -2.16 11.77
C MET A 76 2.80 -3.12 12.77
N SER A 77 4.10 -3.43 12.62
CA SER A 77 4.85 -4.24 13.57
C SER A 77 4.97 -3.59 14.94
N ARG A 78 5.20 -2.27 15.02
CA ARG A 78 5.23 -1.51 16.29
C ARG A 78 3.87 -1.53 17.00
N LEU A 79 2.77 -1.61 16.27
CA LEU A 79 1.42 -1.77 16.81
C LEU A 79 1.09 -3.22 17.20
N GLY A 80 2.04 -4.15 17.02
CA GLY A 80 1.95 -5.53 17.48
C GLY A 80 1.55 -6.56 16.43
N ALA A 81 1.36 -6.18 15.17
CA ALA A 81 1.08 -7.13 14.10
C ALA A 81 2.27 -8.06 13.81
N ASN A 82 1.96 -9.30 13.41
CA ASN A 82 2.92 -10.19 12.79
C ASN A 82 2.98 -9.83 11.29
N VAL A 83 4.01 -9.10 10.88
CA VAL A 83 4.09 -8.55 9.53
C VAL A 83 4.98 -9.41 8.64
N THR A 84 4.46 -9.73 7.44
CA THR A 84 5.23 -10.18 6.30
C THR A 84 5.21 -9.07 5.25
N GLY A 85 6.37 -8.56 4.86
CA GLY A 85 6.53 -7.60 3.77
C GLY A 85 7.08 -8.31 2.53
N ILE A 86 6.47 -8.10 1.37
CA ILE A 86 6.99 -8.61 0.11
C ILE A 86 7.24 -7.49 -0.88
N ASP A 87 8.33 -7.61 -1.63
CA ASP A 87 8.66 -6.68 -2.71
C ASP A 87 9.41 -7.45 -3.81
N ALA A 88 9.17 -7.10 -5.07
CA ALA A 88 9.84 -7.71 -6.21
C ALA A 88 11.31 -7.28 -6.35
N SER A 89 11.69 -6.12 -5.77
CA SER A 89 13.07 -5.64 -5.71
C SER A 89 13.81 -6.21 -4.51
N LEU A 90 14.81 -7.06 -4.78
CA LEU A 90 15.71 -7.56 -3.73
C LEU A 90 16.44 -6.41 -3.00
N LYS A 91 16.70 -5.30 -3.69
CA LYS A 91 17.37 -4.14 -3.09
C LYS A 91 16.49 -3.48 -2.05
N ASN A 92 15.19 -3.29 -2.34
CA ASN A 92 14.21 -2.76 -1.40
C ASN A 92 14.12 -3.67 -0.16
N ILE A 93 14.04 -4.97 -0.34
CA ILE A 93 14.00 -5.95 0.77
C ILE A 93 15.22 -5.84 1.68
N LYS A 94 16.43 -5.72 1.12
CA LYS A 94 17.66 -5.55 1.92
C LYS A 94 17.64 -4.26 2.75
N ILE A 95 17.13 -3.16 2.18
CA ILE A 95 16.97 -1.90 2.92
C ILE A 95 15.97 -2.06 4.06
N ALA A 96 14.79 -2.65 3.79
CA ALA A 96 13.76 -2.90 4.79
C ALA A 96 14.27 -3.80 5.93
N GLU A 97 14.95 -4.90 5.61
CA GLU A 97 15.57 -5.77 6.62
C GLU A 97 16.60 -5.04 7.47
N THR A 98 17.47 -4.26 6.84
CA THR A 98 18.53 -3.54 7.56
C THR A 98 17.94 -2.52 8.53
N HIS A 99 16.92 -1.76 8.06
CA HIS A 99 16.28 -0.74 8.86
C HIS A 99 15.47 -1.34 10.02
N SER A 100 14.68 -2.39 9.78
CA SER A 100 13.90 -3.05 10.81
C SER A 100 14.79 -3.71 11.89
N LYS A 101 15.90 -4.37 11.49
CA LYS A 101 16.89 -4.93 12.44
C LYS A 101 17.50 -3.85 13.33
N LYS A 102 17.89 -2.69 12.76
CA LYS A 102 18.41 -1.55 13.50
C LYS A 102 17.41 -1.03 14.54
N ASN A 103 16.10 -1.16 14.25
CA ASN A 103 15.02 -0.74 15.13
C ASN A 103 14.47 -1.87 16.03
N ASN A 104 15.14 -3.03 16.08
CA ASN A 104 14.73 -4.19 16.89
C ASN A 104 13.31 -4.69 16.56
N LEU A 105 12.87 -4.57 15.31
CA LEU A 105 11.59 -5.07 14.84
C LEU A 105 11.75 -6.46 14.21
N LYS A 106 10.76 -7.32 14.47
CA LYS A 106 10.70 -8.68 13.89
C LYS A 106 9.67 -8.66 12.76
N ILE A 107 10.14 -8.47 11.53
CA ILE A 107 9.33 -8.46 10.32
C ILE A 107 9.91 -9.51 9.37
N ASN A 108 9.04 -10.30 8.74
CA ASN A 108 9.44 -11.28 7.74
C ASN A 108 9.43 -10.62 6.36
N TYR A 109 10.59 -10.24 5.85
CA TYR A 109 10.72 -9.66 4.51
C TYR A 109 11.12 -10.72 3.48
N LEU A 110 10.44 -10.74 2.33
CA LEU A 110 10.67 -11.72 1.26
C LEU A 110 10.75 -11.02 -0.10
N ASN A 111 11.77 -11.34 -0.87
CA ASN A 111 11.83 -10.96 -2.27
C ASN A 111 10.89 -11.87 -3.07
N SER A 112 9.65 -11.43 -3.26
CA SER A 112 8.57 -12.22 -3.83
C SER A 112 7.47 -11.35 -4.43
N SER A 113 6.50 -12.01 -5.04
CA SER A 113 5.23 -11.42 -5.49
C SER A 113 4.06 -12.24 -4.94
N PRO A 114 2.83 -11.70 -4.90
CA PRO A 114 1.72 -12.38 -4.23
C PRO A 114 1.40 -13.75 -4.84
N GLU A 115 1.53 -13.92 -6.16
CA GLU A 115 1.29 -15.20 -6.85
C GLU A 115 2.34 -16.27 -6.55
N LYS A 116 3.49 -15.88 -5.99
CA LYS A 116 4.57 -16.82 -5.62
C LYS A 116 4.53 -17.26 -4.16
N LEU A 117 3.70 -16.61 -3.33
CA LEU A 117 3.54 -17.02 -1.94
C LEU A 117 2.74 -18.34 -1.87
N ALA A 118 3.16 -19.22 -0.95
CA ALA A 118 2.44 -20.47 -0.71
C ALA A 118 1.00 -20.19 -0.24
N GLU A 119 0.02 -20.81 -0.89
CA GLU A 119 -1.40 -20.64 -0.56
C GLU A 119 -1.79 -21.16 0.84
N THR A 120 -0.90 -21.91 1.49
CA THR A 120 -1.07 -22.37 2.87
C THR A 120 -0.88 -21.25 3.90
N VAL A 121 -0.19 -20.18 3.53
CA VAL A 121 -0.01 -19.01 4.40
C VAL A 121 -1.20 -18.07 4.21
N LYS A 122 -1.90 -17.72 5.29
CA LYS A 122 -3.08 -16.86 5.26
C LYS A 122 -2.92 -15.67 6.20
N PHE A 123 -3.38 -14.51 5.73
CA PHE A 123 -3.29 -13.25 6.44
C PHE A 123 -4.67 -12.77 6.89
N ASP A 124 -4.69 -12.04 8.02
CA ASP A 124 -5.87 -11.38 8.53
C ASP A 124 -6.11 -10.05 7.79
N VAL A 125 -5.01 -9.39 7.41
CA VAL A 125 -5.03 -8.10 6.72
C VAL A 125 -4.01 -8.10 5.58
N ILE A 126 -4.41 -7.58 4.42
CA ILE A 126 -3.52 -7.32 3.27
C ILE A 126 -3.50 -5.80 3.01
N LEU A 127 -2.31 -5.26 2.84
CA LEU A 127 -2.05 -3.88 2.43
C LEU A 127 -1.58 -3.85 0.98
N ASN A 128 -2.30 -3.11 0.13
CA ASN A 128 -2.00 -2.83 -1.27
C ASN A 128 -1.93 -1.30 -1.41
N LEU A 129 -0.78 -0.71 -1.08
CA LEU A 129 -0.66 0.75 -0.97
C LEU A 129 0.29 1.28 -2.03
N GLU A 130 -0.23 2.01 -3.01
CA GLU A 130 0.50 2.53 -4.18
C GLU A 130 1.24 1.38 -4.92
N ILE A 131 0.54 0.29 -5.22
CA ILE A 131 1.12 -0.87 -5.90
C ILE A 131 0.30 -1.32 -7.11
N VAL A 132 -1.04 -1.21 -7.05
CA VAL A 132 -1.91 -1.79 -8.08
C VAL A 132 -1.74 -1.15 -9.46
N GLU A 133 -1.31 0.10 -9.54
CA GLU A 133 -0.98 0.83 -10.75
C GLU A 133 0.36 0.43 -11.38
N HIS A 134 1.19 -0.32 -10.64
CA HIS A 134 2.53 -0.73 -11.06
C HIS A 134 2.60 -2.21 -11.47
N VAL A 135 1.51 -2.97 -11.29
CA VAL A 135 1.51 -4.39 -11.63
C VAL A 135 1.19 -4.62 -13.11
N GLU A 136 1.73 -5.71 -13.66
CA GLU A 136 1.52 -6.07 -15.07
C GLU A 136 0.11 -6.63 -15.32
N ASP A 137 -0.39 -7.46 -14.40
CA ASP A 137 -1.70 -8.11 -14.49
C ASP A 137 -2.48 -7.88 -13.19
N VAL A 138 -3.41 -6.93 -13.23
CA VAL A 138 -4.24 -6.53 -12.09
C VAL A 138 -5.22 -7.65 -11.67
N ASP A 139 -5.71 -8.44 -12.63
CA ASP A 139 -6.66 -9.52 -12.33
C ASP A 139 -5.95 -10.67 -11.60
N LEU A 140 -4.80 -11.09 -12.10
CA LEU A 140 -3.95 -12.08 -11.41
C LEU A 140 -3.53 -11.59 -10.02
N TYR A 141 -3.23 -10.28 -9.91
CA TYR A 141 -2.85 -9.66 -8.64
C TYR A 141 -3.95 -9.79 -7.59
N PHE A 142 -5.19 -9.37 -7.90
CA PHE A 142 -6.30 -9.48 -6.95
C PHE A 142 -6.71 -10.93 -6.68
N GLN A 143 -6.63 -11.83 -7.68
CA GLN A 143 -6.83 -13.27 -7.47
C GLN A 143 -5.82 -13.83 -6.46
N SER A 144 -4.56 -13.42 -6.55
CA SER A 144 -3.50 -13.84 -5.62
C SER A 144 -3.75 -13.28 -4.21
N CYS A 145 -4.14 -12.02 -4.09
CA CYS A 145 -4.56 -11.42 -2.81
C CYS A 145 -5.74 -12.20 -2.20
N ALA A 146 -6.73 -12.55 -3.02
CA ALA A 146 -7.90 -13.32 -2.57
C ALA A 146 -7.50 -14.70 -2.03
N LYS A 147 -6.54 -15.37 -2.65
CA LYS A 147 -6.03 -16.67 -2.18
C LYS A 147 -5.28 -16.56 -0.86
N LEU A 148 -4.57 -15.47 -0.62
CA LEU A 148 -3.75 -15.25 0.57
C LEU A 148 -4.55 -14.71 1.76
N LEU A 149 -5.68 -14.06 1.54
CA LEU A 149 -6.49 -13.48 2.61
C LEU A 149 -7.40 -14.54 3.24
N LYS A 150 -7.51 -14.54 4.56
CA LYS A 150 -8.47 -15.37 5.30
C LYS A 150 -9.91 -14.95 4.98
N LYS A 151 -10.85 -15.86 5.16
CA LYS A 151 -12.28 -15.53 5.24
C LYS A 151 -12.48 -14.50 6.35
N ASN A 152 -13.31 -13.49 6.12
CA ASN A 152 -13.50 -12.33 6.99
C ASN A 152 -12.23 -11.48 7.21
N GLY A 153 -11.20 -11.65 6.38
CA GLY A 153 -10.01 -10.79 6.39
C GLY A 153 -10.25 -9.45 5.70
N LEU A 154 -9.45 -8.44 6.07
CA LEU A 154 -9.47 -7.11 5.49
C LEU A 154 -8.42 -6.95 4.39
N MET A 155 -8.80 -6.27 3.31
CA MET A 155 -7.87 -5.79 2.30
C MET A 155 -8.04 -4.28 2.15
N PHE A 156 -6.92 -3.57 2.29
CA PHE A 156 -6.82 -2.13 2.03
C PHE A 156 -6.13 -1.93 0.69
N THR A 157 -6.77 -1.18 -0.21
CA THR A 157 -6.19 -0.85 -1.52
C THR A 157 -6.21 0.67 -1.68
N ALA A 158 -5.02 1.30 -1.69
CA ALA A 158 -4.85 2.73 -1.91
C ALA A 158 -4.09 2.95 -3.21
N THR A 159 -4.57 3.86 -4.05
CA THR A 159 -3.98 4.22 -5.33
C THR A 159 -4.50 5.57 -5.83
N LEU A 160 -4.05 5.96 -7.01
CA LEU A 160 -4.48 7.16 -7.73
C LEU A 160 -5.69 6.87 -8.63
N ASN A 161 -6.67 7.77 -8.61
CA ASN A 161 -7.84 7.68 -9.47
C ASN A 161 -7.52 8.18 -10.89
N ARG A 162 -8.04 7.52 -11.92
CA ARG A 162 -7.92 7.95 -13.32
C ARG A 162 -8.90 9.08 -13.64
N THR A 163 -8.57 10.30 -13.23
CA THR A 163 -9.32 11.53 -13.48
C THR A 163 -8.44 12.60 -14.10
N PHE A 164 -9.05 13.61 -14.72
CA PHE A 164 -8.30 14.77 -15.20
C PHE A 164 -7.64 15.54 -14.02
N VAL A 165 -8.30 15.60 -12.87
CA VAL A 165 -7.76 16.25 -11.67
C VAL A 165 -6.50 15.55 -11.18
N SER A 166 -6.48 14.20 -11.16
CA SER A 166 -5.29 13.44 -10.80
C SER A 166 -4.16 13.62 -11.80
N PHE A 167 -4.47 13.69 -13.10
CA PHE A 167 -3.47 14.01 -14.11
C PHE A 167 -2.78 15.33 -13.82
N VAL A 168 -3.55 16.37 -13.54
CA VAL A 168 -3.00 17.71 -13.24
C VAL A 168 -2.24 17.72 -11.90
N LYS A 169 -2.81 17.16 -10.84
CA LYS A 169 -2.21 17.23 -9.50
C LYS A 169 -1.06 16.25 -9.29
N ALA A 170 -1.25 14.97 -9.66
CA ALA A 170 -0.27 13.93 -9.38
C ALA A 170 0.87 13.89 -10.42
N ILE A 171 0.59 14.18 -11.69
CA ILE A 171 1.63 14.18 -12.72
C ILE A 171 2.20 15.59 -12.88
N ILE A 172 1.42 16.57 -13.35
CA ILE A 172 1.95 17.91 -13.61
C ILE A 172 2.41 18.55 -12.30
N GLY A 173 1.60 18.51 -11.25
CA GLY A 173 1.90 19.11 -9.95
C GLY A 173 3.07 18.44 -9.24
N ALA A 174 3.02 17.15 -8.99
CA ALA A 174 4.01 16.47 -8.17
C ALA A 174 5.33 16.19 -8.93
N GLU A 175 5.28 15.86 -10.22
CA GLU A 175 6.48 15.50 -10.98
C GLU A 175 7.17 16.73 -11.64
N TYR A 176 6.40 17.65 -12.24
CA TYR A 176 6.98 18.77 -13.00
C TYR A 176 7.11 20.07 -12.18
N VAL A 177 6.11 20.42 -11.37
CA VAL A 177 6.08 21.69 -10.63
C VAL A 177 6.81 21.57 -9.30
N LEU A 178 6.37 20.66 -8.43
CA LEU A 178 6.94 20.47 -7.09
C LEU A 178 8.19 19.60 -7.09
N ARG A 179 8.39 18.81 -8.15
CA ARG A 179 9.50 17.86 -8.29
C ARG A 179 9.65 16.94 -7.08
N TRP A 180 8.53 16.59 -6.47
CA TRP A 180 8.47 15.66 -5.36
C TRP A 180 8.82 14.24 -5.79
N LEU A 181 8.49 13.92 -7.04
CA LEU A 181 8.74 12.61 -7.65
C LEU A 181 9.49 12.83 -8.98
N PRO A 182 10.33 11.87 -9.39
CA PRO A 182 10.95 11.91 -10.71
C PRO A 182 9.89 11.96 -11.83
N VAL A 183 10.16 12.72 -12.89
CA VAL A 183 9.32 12.74 -14.09
C VAL A 183 9.17 11.32 -14.66
N GLY A 184 7.93 10.92 -14.96
CA GLY A 184 7.60 9.57 -15.44
C GLY A 184 7.47 8.55 -14.31
N THR A 185 7.29 8.99 -13.05
CA THR A 185 6.98 8.08 -11.94
C THR A 185 5.63 7.41 -12.16
N HIS A 186 4.64 8.14 -12.70
CA HIS A 186 3.31 7.63 -12.92
C HIS A 186 2.93 7.61 -14.40
N ASP A 187 2.25 6.55 -14.81
CA ASP A 187 1.52 6.46 -16.07
C ASP A 187 0.01 6.60 -15.76
N TRP A 188 -0.59 7.72 -16.15
CA TRP A 188 -2.00 8.00 -15.92
C TRP A 188 -2.93 6.92 -16.47
N ASN A 189 -2.55 6.25 -17.57
CA ASN A 189 -3.36 5.18 -18.16
C ASN A 189 -3.46 3.95 -17.26
N LYS A 190 -2.49 3.76 -16.36
CA LYS A 190 -2.46 2.66 -15.39
C LYS A 190 -3.23 2.97 -14.10
N PHE A 191 -3.66 4.22 -13.89
CA PHE A 191 -4.48 4.56 -12.73
C PHE A 191 -5.82 3.85 -12.81
N LEU A 192 -6.33 3.41 -11.66
CA LEU A 192 -7.57 2.65 -11.57
C LEU A 192 -8.67 3.50 -10.94
N LYS A 193 -9.87 3.45 -11.53
CA LYS A 193 -11.04 4.08 -10.90
C LYS A 193 -11.54 3.21 -9.75
N PRO A 194 -12.10 3.80 -8.66
CA PRO A 194 -12.66 3.02 -7.54
C PRO A 194 -13.62 1.92 -8.01
N LYS A 195 -14.50 2.23 -8.97
CA LYS A 195 -15.46 1.29 -9.52
C LYS A 195 -14.81 0.10 -10.26
N GLU A 196 -13.71 0.34 -10.97
CA GLU A 196 -12.97 -0.73 -11.67
C GLU A 196 -12.36 -1.73 -10.67
N ILE A 197 -11.81 -1.23 -9.54
CA ILE A 197 -11.32 -2.10 -8.46
C ILE A 197 -12.49 -2.84 -7.81
N GLU A 198 -13.58 -2.15 -7.47
CA GLU A 198 -14.76 -2.74 -6.86
C GLU A 198 -15.32 -3.89 -7.70
N GLU A 199 -15.48 -3.70 -9.01
CA GLU A 199 -15.96 -4.74 -9.93
C GLU A 199 -15.03 -5.97 -9.94
N LYS A 200 -13.70 -5.74 -9.97
CA LYS A 200 -12.71 -6.83 -9.95
C LYS A 200 -12.76 -7.64 -8.65
N ILE A 201 -12.77 -6.97 -7.50
CA ILE A 201 -12.72 -7.69 -6.21
C ILE A 201 -14.08 -8.31 -5.84
N ASN A 202 -15.22 -7.74 -6.26
CA ASN A 202 -16.54 -8.34 -6.06
C ASN A 202 -16.63 -9.71 -6.74
N ASN A 203 -16.03 -9.89 -7.92
CA ASN A 203 -15.95 -11.17 -8.63
C ASN A 203 -15.07 -12.21 -7.88
N LEU A 204 -14.30 -11.79 -6.88
CA LEU A 204 -13.43 -12.61 -6.06
C LEU A 204 -13.97 -12.81 -4.63
N ASN A 205 -15.27 -12.61 -4.46
CA ASN A 205 -15.98 -12.79 -3.19
C ASN A 205 -15.57 -11.80 -2.09
N PHE A 206 -15.28 -10.56 -2.48
CA PHE A 206 -15.10 -9.44 -1.55
C PHE A 206 -16.37 -8.58 -1.48
N SER A 207 -16.52 -7.88 -0.38
CA SER A 207 -17.48 -6.79 -0.20
C SER A 207 -16.72 -5.51 0.12
N VAL A 208 -16.90 -4.47 -0.68
CA VAL A 208 -16.41 -3.13 -0.35
C VAL A 208 -17.20 -2.60 0.84
N LYS A 209 -16.50 -2.19 1.89
CA LYS A 209 -17.08 -1.61 3.10
C LYS A 209 -17.06 -0.10 3.07
N GLU A 210 -16.00 0.48 2.52
CA GLU A 210 -15.82 1.92 2.48
C GLU A 210 -14.83 2.31 1.39
N ILE A 211 -15.06 3.47 0.78
CA ILE A 211 -14.13 4.14 -0.12
C ILE A 211 -13.95 5.56 0.41
N GLU A 212 -12.74 5.95 0.74
CA GLU A 212 -12.43 7.26 1.29
C GLU A 212 -11.33 7.96 0.49
N GLY A 213 -11.51 9.24 0.24
CA GLY A 213 -10.50 10.08 -0.38
C GLY A 213 -9.42 10.50 0.61
N LEU A 214 -8.22 10.67 0.10
CA LEU A 214 -7.08 11.18 0.87
C LEU A 214 -6.54 12.42 0.14
N GLU A 215 -6.64 13.59 0.78
CA GLU A 215 -6.37 14.88 0.17
C GLU A 215 -5.21 15.59 0.87
N PHE A 216 -4.27 16.10 0.08
CA PHE A 216 -3.19 16.96 0.57
C PHE A 216 -3.65 18.41 0.60
N SER A 217 -3.49 19.07 1.75
CA SER A 217 -3.73 20.51 1.90
C SER A 217 -2.41 21.28 1.75
N PRO A 218 -2.23 22.07 0.68
CA PRO A 218 -1.02 22.88 0.50
C PRO A 218 -0.81 23.93 1.58
N PHE A 219 -1.90 24.46 2.15
CA PHE A 219 -1.85 25.50 3.18
C PHE A 219 -1.33 24.96 4.52
N THR A 220 -1.78 23.77 4.93
CA THR A 220 -1.37 23.15 6.19
C THR A 220 -0.21 22.17 6.02
N GLN A 221 0.14 21.85 4.78
CA GLN A 221 1.12 20.79 4.42
C GLN A 221 0.81 19.43 5.07
N LYS A 222 -0.48 19.13 5.25
CA LYS A 222 -0.95 17.89 5.87
C LYS A 222 -1.93 17.17 4.96
N TRP A 223 -1.92 15.86 5.06
CA TRP A 223 -2.93 15.00 4.49
C TRP A 223 -4.13 14.91 5.42
N LYS A 224 -5.32 14.80 4.84
CA LYS A 224 -6.59 14.62 5.55
C LYS A 224 -7.48 13.63 4.83
N ARG A 225 -8.38 13.03 5.56
CA ARG A 225 -9.48 12.23 5.00
C ARG A 225 -10.50 13.15 4.34
N SER A 226 -11.08 12.70 3.23
CA SER A 226 -11.99 13.49 2.41
C SER A 226 -13.03 12.58 1.74
N LYS A 227 -14.16 13.15 1.36
CA LYS A 227 -15.11 12.50 0.45
C LYS A 227 -14.73 12.70 -1.02
N ASP A 228 -13.76 13.55 -1.31
CA ASP A 228 -13.26 13.77 -2.67
C ASP A 228 -12.33 12.62 -3.07
N LEU A 229 -12.77 11.82 -4.04
CA LEU A 229 -12.05 10.69 -4.62
C LEU A 229 -11.26 11.08 -5.87
N SER A 230 -11.14 12.35 -6.19
CA SER A 230 -10.63 12.80 -7.49
C SER A 230 -9.15 12.51 -7.72
N VAL A 231 -8.35 12.31 -6.66
CA VAL A 231 -6.90 12.05 -6.77
C VAL A 231 -6.55 10.75 -6.06
N ASN A 232 -6.33 10.80 -4.74
CA ASN A 232 -5.97 9.62 -3.96
C ASN A 232 -7.20 9.07 -3.24
N TYR A 233 -7.33 7.77 -3.22
CA TYR A 233 -8.38 7.10 -2.46
C TYR A 233 -7.88 5.80 -1.84
N ILE A 234 -8.58 5.34 -0.82
CA ILE A 234 -8.35 4.05 -0.17
C ILE A 234 -9.68 3.29 -0.09
N ILE A 235 -9.64 2.03 -0.51
CA ILE A 235 -10.76 1.09 -0.42
C ILE A 235 -10.50 0.14 0.72
N THR A 236 -11.48 0.00 1.62
CA THR A 236 -11.54 -1.06 2.62
C THR A 236 -12.50 -2.14 2.15
N SER A 237 -12.02 -3.35 1.96
CA SER A 237 -12.83 -4.50 1.56
C SER A 237 -12.65 -5.68 2.48
N VAL A 238 -13.68 -6.53 2.56
CA VAL A 238 -13.72 -7.75 3.39
C VAL A 238 -13.94 -8.94 2.47
N LYS A 239 -13.19 -10.01 2.69
CA LYS A 239 -13.40 -11.29 2.01
C LYS A 239 -14.53 -12.07 2.69
N ASN A 240 -15.58 -12.40 1.94
CA ASN A 240 -16.75 -13.15 2.45
C ASN A 240 -16.48 -14.64 2.68
#